data_2faf4ef039ab883af1c43f390645b087
#
_entry.id   2faf4ef039ab883af1c43f390645b087
#
_cell.length_a   1.000
_cell.length_b   1.000
_cell.length_c   1.000
_cell.angle_alpha   90.00
_cell.angle_beta   90.00
_cell.angle_gamma   90.00
#
_symmetry.space_group_name_H-M   'P 1'
#
loop_
_entity.id
_entity.type
_entity.pdbx_description
1 polymer ?
#
loop_
_entity_poly.entity_id
_entity_poly.type
_entity_poly.pdbx_seq_one_letter_code
_entity_poly.pdbx_strand_id
1 'polypeptide(L)'
;MTSPHEDGESSPSSKQEANRQLKIKSIRTVRLEIPPKPPRTKPRRDTWNKTSPRSLPINYYPEFSRLPGKMPGMGGGQVWVQVTAEDGTWGLGACGFGVSSAVVIETIYAPLLVGRDCLATEYLNDLMWRAIQRLGDAGHATVARSAIDLAMWDLKGKLLELPVYSLLGGPCRDAVDLYATGDDLDWALELGFKAFKVTNPVHYRESTEGLNRLEEKLAAARDTVGPNADLMLNAVMSYNLDYAVQVAERLRPFHMRWLEEPLIPGDLEGHIALKKAVPWMPIATGEDHHGRIAFRQLVENRCVDVLQPDLTWCGGLSEAFKIYTIGEAAGLQTISHGGGNTAFGQHFAMAMPESPMAEFWLGSDPGVPLEEAGRLPGVAVPKDGRLVPSDAPGFGLEIPQEWIR
;
A
#
# COMPACT_ATOMS: atom_id res chain seq x y z
N MET A 1 -43.21 -45.32 29.66
CA MET A 1 -43.55 -43.89 29.78
C MET A 1 -42.25 -43.13 29.69
N THR A 2 -41.86 -42.70 28.53
CA THR A 2 -40.63 -41.93 28.25
C THR A 2 -41.11 -40.67 27.55
N SER A 3 -40.85 -39.51 28.23
CA SER A 3 -41.11 -38.19 27.68
C SER A 3 -40.04 -37.87 26.62
N PRO A 4 -40.42 -37.18 25.51
CA PRO A 4 -39.40 -36.67 24.58
C PRO A 4 -38.82 -35.35 25.11
N HIS A 5 -37.50 -35.23 25.08
CA HIS A 5 -36.78 -33.97 25.20
C HIS A 5 -37.06 -33.14 23.96
N GLU A 6 -37.69 -31.99 24.15
CA GLU A 6 -37.71 -30.91 23.13
C GLU A 6 -36.35 -30.20 23.18
N ASP A 7 -35.54 -30.47 22.16
CA ASP A 7 -34.35 -29.67 21.87
C ASP A 7 -34.83 -28.35 21.23
N GLY A 8 -34.84 -27.28 22.04
CA GLY A 8 -35.08 -25.92 21.56
C GLY A 8 -33.91 -25.44 20.71
N GLU A 9 -34.00 -25.65 19.40
CA GLU A 9 -33.14 -24.90 18.45
C GLU A 9 -33.46 -23.43 18.55
N SER A 10 -32.56 -22.63 19.10
CA SER A 10 -32.64 -21.18 19.08
C SER A 10 -32.48 -20.73 17.63
N SER A 11 -33.55 -20.27 17.02
CA SER A 11 -33.52 -19.63 15.69
C SER A 11 -32.54 -18.44 15.72
N PRO A 12 -31.68 -18.28 14.69
CA PRO A 12 -30.76 -17.15 14.58
C PRO A 12 -31.54 -15.83 14.64
N SER A 13 -30.96 -14.81 15.28
CA SER A 13 -31.63 -13.51 15.42
C SER A 13 -32.02 -12.95 14.04
N SER A 14 -33.17 -12.30 13.95
CA SER A 14 -33.71 -11.73 12.70
C SER A 14 -32.73 -10.79 11.97
N LYS A 15 -31.82 -10.15 12.70
CA LYS A 15 -30.71 -9.35 12.15
C LYS A 15 -29.65 -10.18 11.42
N GLN A 16 -29.34 -11.39 11.91
CA GLN A 16 -28.36 -12.29 11.24
C GLN A 16 -28.93 -12.92 9.97
N GLU A 17 -30.22 -13.22 9.91
CA GLU A 17 -30.89 -13.69 8.69
C GLU A 17 -31.02 -12.60 7.65
N ALA A 18 -31.36 -11.36 8.06
CA ALA A 18 -31.43 -10.20 7.16
C ALA A 18 -30.06 -9.89 6.52
N ASN A 19 -28.96 -9.94 7.28
CA ASN A 19 -27.61 -9.68 6.76
C ASN A 19 -27.09 -10.78 5.82
N ARG A 20 -27.54 -12.03 5.95
CA ARG A 20 -27.14 -13.15 5.05
C ARG A 20 -27.70 -13.02 3.63
N GLN A 21 -28.64 -12.15 3.36
CA GLN A 21 -29.30 -12.00 2.05
C GLN A 21 -29.04 -10.63 1.39
N LEU A 22 -28.30 -9.71 2.02
CA LEU A 22 -28.04 -8.39 1.46
C LEU A 22 -27.19 -8.47 0.19
N LYS A 23 -27.74 -7.90 -0.91
CA LYS A 23 -27.10 -7.88 -2.21
C LYS A 23 -26.52 -6.51 -2.53
N ILE A 24 -25.51 -6.51 -3.39
CA ILE A 24 -24.94 -5.31 -3.97
C ILE A 24 -26.00 -4.65 -4.86
N LYS A 25 -26.43 -3.46 -4.47
CA LYS A 25 -27.38 -2.62 -5.24
C LYS A 25 -26.68 -1.88 -6.38
N SER A 26 -25.48 -1.32 -6.10
CA SER A 26 -24.72 -0.56 -7.09
C SER A 26 -23.23 -0.52 -6.76
N ILE A 27 -22.43 -0.39 -7.81
CA ILE A 27 -20.99 -0.09 -7.77
C ILE A 27 -20.79 1.08 -8.72
N ARG A 28 -20.15 2.15 -8.25
CA ARG A 28 -19.87 3.32 -9.07
C ARG A 28 -18.51 3.93 -8.71
N THR A 29 -17.86 4.51 -9.68
CA THR A 29 -16.73 5.40 -9.42
C THR A 29 -17.24 6.74 -8.91
N VAL A 30 -16.52 7.32 -7.96
CA VAL A 30 -16.91 8.56 -7.29
C VAL A 30 -15.72 9.49 -7.11
N ARG A 31 -15.99 10.76 -6.92
CA ARG A 31 -15.02 11.75 -6.48
C ARG A 31 -15.31 12.13 -5.03
N LEU A 32 -14.26 12.35 -4.25
CA LEU A 32 -14.39 12.90 -2.90
C LEU A 32 -14.12 14.40 -2.94
N GLU A 33 -15.11 15.20 -2.63
CA GLU A 33 -14.99 16.66 -2.49
C GLU A 33 -14.76 17.03 -1.03
N ILE A 34 -13.55 16.74 -0.54
CA ILE A 34 -13.17 17.03 0.84
C ILE A 34 -12.87 18.52 0.96
N PRO A 35 -13.53 19.24 1.89
CA PRO A 35 -13.24 20.65 2.11
C PRO A 35 -11.77 20.87 2.45
N PRO A 36 -11.08 21.82 1.79
CA PRO A 36 -9.67 22.09 2.07
C PRO A 36 -9.49 22.57 3.51
N LYS A 37 -8.53 21.97 4.22
CA LYS A 37 -8.13 22.39 5.55
C LYS A 37 -6.64 22.74 5.52
N PRO A 38 -6.31 24.00 5.18
CA PRO A 38 -4.92 24.42 5.13
C PRO A 38 -4.30 24.36 6.53
N PRO A 39 -3.00 24.04 6.63
CA PRO A 39 -2.31 24.05 7.89
C PRO A 39 -2.29 25.46 8.51
N ARG A 40 -2.39 25.54 9.83
CA ARG A 40 -2.30 26.78 10.60
C ARG A 40 -0.84 27.16 10.85
N THR A 41 0.00 26.14 11.01
CA THR A 41 1.44 26.30 11.27
C THR A 41 2.17 26.62 9.97
N LYS A 42 3.00 27.66 10.01
CA LYS A 42 3.84 28.04 8.87
C LYS A 42 5.01 27.07 8.74
N PRO A 43 5.27 26.49 7.55
CA PRO A 43 6.41 25.62 7.34
C PRO A 43 7.74 26.36 7.51
N ARG A 44 8.76 25.65 7.99
CA ARG A 44 10.15 26.18 8.09
C ARG A 44 10.83 26.20 6.71
N ARG A 45 10.51 25.23 5.86
CA ARG A 45 10.99 25.11 4.47
C ARG A 45 10.04 24.22 3.68
N ASP A 46 10.22 24.18 2.37
CA ASP A 46 9.53 23.22 1.50
C ASP A 46 9.94 21.78 1.84
N THR A 47 8.99 20.85 1.71
CA THR A 47 9.23 19.40 1.90
C THR A 47 10.10 18.82 0.77
N TRP A 48 10.80 17.73 1.09
CA TRP A 48 11.58 16.94 0.16
C TRP A 48 10.81 16.58 -1.12
N ASN A 49 9.51 16.39 -1.04
CA ASN A 49 8.67 16.04 -2.20
C ASN A 49 8.69 17.13 -3.31
N LYS A 50 8.95 18.39 -2.94
CA LYS A 50 9.10 19.51 -3.87
C LYS A 50 10.54 19.72 -4.31
N THR A 51 11.51 19.31 -3.49
CA THR A 51 12.91 19.72 -3.63
C THR A 51 13.85 18.57 -3.99
N SER A 52 13.58 17.34 -3.55
CA SER A 52 14.46 16.19 -3.79
C SER A 52 14.29 15.62 -5.19
N PRO A 53 15.37 15.40 -5.92
CA PRO A 53 15.33 14.68 -7.18
C PRO A 53 15.02 13.20 -6.91
N ARG A 54 14.16 12.63 -7.76
CA ARG A 54 13.83 11.21 -7.78
C ARG A 54 14.05 10.67 -9.17
N SER A 55 14.77 9.56 -9.25
CA SER A 55 14.99 8.87 -10.52
C SER A 55 13.91 7.82 -10.76
N LEU A 56 13.47 7.69 -11.99
CA LEU A 56 12.45 6.78 -12.50
C LEU A 56 12.96 6.14 -13.79
N PRO A 57 12.40 5.04 -14.27
CA PRO A 57 12.79 4.43 -15.56
C PRO A 57 12.78 5.41 -16.74
N ILE A 58 11.83 6.35 -16.79
CA ILE A 58 11.72 7.35 -17.86
C ILE A 58 12.90 8.35 -17.86
N ASN A 59 13.62 8.49 -16.75
CA ASN A 59 14.80 9.35 -16.67
C ASN A 59 15.99 8.81 -17.47
N TYR A 60 15.82 7.66 -18.12
CA TYR A 60 16.67 7.23 -19.23
C TYR A 60 16.83 8.33 -20.29
N TYR A 61 15.78 9.13 -20.51
CA TYR A 61 15.77 10.26 -21.43
C TYR A 61 16.04 11.56 -20.65
N PRO A 62 17.11 12.30 -20.98
CA PRO A 62 17.56 13.47 -20.21
C PRO A 62 16.50 14.58 -20.05
N GLU A 63 15.59 14.72 -21.00
CA GLU A 63 14.51 15.71 -20.98
C GLU A 63 13.51 15.49 -19.82
N PHE A 64 13.43 14.27 -19.28
CA PHE A 64 12.59 13.94 -18.12
C PHE A 64 13.34 13.95 -16.79
N SER A 65 14.69 14.05 -16.81
CA SER A 65 15.51 13.95 -15.59
C SER A 65 15.41 15.14 -14.63
N ARG A 66 14.73 16.23 -15.01
CA ARG A 66 14.69 17.50 -14.27
C ARG A 66 13.30 17.91 -13.83
N LEU A 67 12.36 17.01 -13.67
CA LEU A 67 10.98 17.32 -13.26
C LEU A 67 10.76 16.96 -11.78
N PRO A 68 11.21 17.80 -10.81
CA PRO A 68 10.93 17.54 -9.41
C PRO A 68 9.41 17.50 -9.17
N GLY A 69 8.94 16.51 -8.41
CA GLY A 69 7.54 16.38 -8.01
C GLY A 69 6.54 15.99 -9.09
N LYS A 70 6.98 15.76 -10.34
CA LYS A 70 6.10 15.25 -11.40
C LYS A 70 6.59 13.88 -11.86
N MET A 71 5.78 12.86 -11.65
CA MET A 71 6.00 11.52 -12.20
C MET A 71 5.25 11.43 -13.54
N PRO A 72 5.95 11.52 -14.70
CA PRO A 72 5.32 11.33 -16.00
C PRO A 72 4.72 9.92 -16.07
N GLY A 73 3.50 9.79 -16.59
CA GLY A 73 2.85 8.49 -16.74
C GLY A 73 1.95 8.04 -15.58
N MET A 74 2.02 8.67 -14.41
CA MET A 74 1.08 8.44 -13.31
C MET A 74 -0.21 9.24 -13.53
N GLY A 75 -0.88 9.01 -14.66
CA GLY A 75 -1.97 9.84 -15.15
C GLY A 75 -3.24 9.79 -14.29
N GLY A 76 -3.69 10.94 -13.82
CA GLY A 76 -5.07 11.17 -13.46
C GLY A 76 -5.50 10.97 -12.01
N GLY A 77 -4.56 10.75 -11.06
CA GLY A 77 -4.88 10.73 -9.63
C GLY A 77 -5.59 9.47 -9.14
N GLN A 78 -6.16 9.56 -7.95
CA GLN A 78 -6.85 8.46 -7.27
C GLN A 78 -8.30 8.34 -7.74
N VAL A 79 -8.76 7.12 -7.96
CA VAL A 79 -10.16 6.78 -8.22
C VAL A 79 -10.76 6.17 -6.98
N TRP A 80 -11.91 6.67 -6.56
CA TRP A 80 -12.70 6.10 -5.48
C TRP A 80 -13.85 5.27 -6.04
N VAL A 81 -14.21 4.23 -5.30
CA VAL A 81 -15.34 3.35 -5.61
C VAL A 81 -16.24 3.31 -4.40
N GLN A 82 -17.54 3.53 -4.64
CA GLN A 82 -18.59 3.30 -3.67
C GLN A 82 -19.36 2.02 -4.07
N VAL A 83 -19.39 1.05 -3.16
CA VAL A 83 -20.24 -0.13 -3.25
C VAL A 83 -21.40 0.05 -2.27
N THR A 84 -22.63 -0.03 -2.76
CA THR A 84 -23.84 0.19 -1.95
C THR A 84 -24.67 -1.09 -1.90
N ALA A 85 -25.09 -1.52 -0.71
CA ALA A 85 -26.01 -2.62 -0.47
C ALA A 85 -27.48 -2.20 -0.64
N GLU A 86 -28.39 -3.19 -0.70
CA GLU A 86 -29.83 -2.93 -0.87
C GLU A 86 -30.47 -2.14 0.28
N ASP A 87 -29.95 -2.26 1.50
CA ASP A 87 -30.39 -1.50 2.68
C ASP A 87 -29.87 -0.05 2.72
N GLY A 88 -29.01 0.32 1.77
CA GLY A 88 -28.41 1.65 1.67
C GLY A 88 -27.06 1.78 2.37
N THR A 89 -26.56 0.77 3.11
CA THR A 89 -25.21 0.74 3.65
C THR A 89 -24.20 0.73 2.52
N TRP A 90 -23.09 1.45 2.67
CA TRP A 90 -22.09 1.56 1.63
C TRP A 90 -20.66 1.52 2.17
N GLY A 91 -19.76 1.02 1.33
CA GLY A 91 -18.32 1.00 1.58
C GLY A 91 -17.56 1.80 0.53
N LEU A 92 -16.39 2.31 0.91
CA LEU A 92 -15.45 3.03 0.05
C LEU A 92 -14.14 2.27 -0.10
N GLY A 93 -13.65 2.23 -1.33
CA GLY A 93 -12.31 1.78 -1.66
C GLY A 93 -11.67 2.72 -2.68
N ALA A 94 -10.36 2.60 -2.85
CA ALA A 94 -9.62 3.48 -3.75
C ALA A 94 -8.57 2.71 -4.54
N CYS A 95 -8.21 3.23 -5.70
CA CYS A 95 -7.04 2.82 -6.46
C CYS A 95 -6.38 4.02 -7.16
N GLY A 96 -5.15 3.83 -7.61
CA GLY A 96 -4.41 4.79 -8.43
C GLY A 96 -4.76 4.74 -9.92
N PHE A 97 -3.94 5.40 -10.72
CA PHE A 97 -3.92 5.36 -12.20
C PHE A 97 -5.20 5.88 -12.90
N GLY A 98 -6.00 6.68 -12.22
CA GLY A 98 -6.99 7.58 -12.80
C GLY A 98 -8.09 6.94 -13.62
N VAL A 99 -8.46 7.63 -14.70
CA VAL A 99 -9.64 7.31 -15.54
C VAL A 99 -9.60 5.90 -16.14
N SER A 100 -8.42 5.35 -16.43
CA SER A 100 -8.30 4.00 -17.00
C SER A 100 -8.88 2.93 -16.09
N SER A 101 -8.62 3.03 -14.78
CA SER A 101 -9.19 2.13 -13.78
C SER A 101 -10.72 2.31 -13.66
N ALA A 102 -11.21 3.56 -13.74
CA ALA A 102 -12.64 3.85 -13.69
C ALA A 102 -13.42 3.14 -14.81
N VAL A 103 -12.90 3.18 -16.04
CA VAL A 103 -13.54 2.49 -17.18
C VAL A 103 -13.64 0.98 -16.93
N VAL A 104 -12.59 0.35 -16.42
CA VAL A 104 -12.61 -1.09 -16.10
C VAL A 104 -13.63 -1.41 -15.01
N ILE A 105 -13.68 -0.59 -13.94
CA ILE A 105 -14.65 -0.74 -12.86
C ILE A 105 -16.08 -0.74 -13.42
N GLU A 106 -16.44 0.28 -14.20
CA GLU A 106 -17.80 0.51 -14.65
C GLU A 106 -18.26 -0.43 -15.76
N THR A 107 -17.36 -0.79 -16.68
CA THR A 107 -17.72 -1.57 -17.86
C THR A 107 -17.52 -3.07 -17.72
N ILE A 108 -16.60 -3.51 -16.85
CA ILE A 108 -16.27 -4.93 -16.70
C ILE A 108 -16.77 -5.46 -15.34
N TYR A 109 -16.36 -4.82 -14.23
CA TYR A 109 -16.58 -5.40 -12.91
C TYR A 109 -17.96 -5.09 -12.32
N ALA A 110 -18.45 -3.86 -12.40
CA ALA A 110 -19.74 -3.50 -11.80
C ALA A 110 -20.90 -4.34 -12.36
N PRO A 111 -21.05 -4.55 -13.69
CA PRO A 111 -22.10 -5.41 -14.23
C PRO A 111 -22.01 -6.87 -13.78
N LEU A 112 -20.79 -7.35 -13.48
CA LEU A 112 -20.53 -8.72 -13.02
C LEU A 112 -20.96 -8.94 -11.56
N LEU A 113 -20.88 -7.90 -10.73
CA LEU A 113 -21.00 -8.01 -9.27
C LEU A 113 -22.35 -7.55 -8.72
N VAL A 114 -23.05 -6.62 -9.37
CA VAL A 114 -24.37 -6.17 -8.94
C VAL A 114 -25.35 -7.34 -8.80
N GLY A 115 -26.14 -7.34 -7.72
CA GLY A 115 -27.07 -8.40 -7.37
C GLY A 115 -26.46 -9.60 -6.63
N ARG A 116 -25.16 -9.60 -6.34
CA ARG A 116 -24.48 -10.64 -5.57
C ARG A 116 -24.40 -10.30 -4.08
N ASP A 117 -24.13 -11.30 -3.27
CA ASP A 117 -24.04 -11.19 -1.80
C ASP A 117 -22.90 -10.25 -1.39
N CYS A 118 -23.20 -9.24 -0.57
CA CYS A 118 -22.26 -8.24 -0.05
C CYS A 118 -21.16 -8.86 0.85
N LEU A 119 -21.41 -9.98 1.50
CA LEU A 119 -20.48 -10.58 2.46
C LEU A 119 -19.49 -11.55 1.81
N ALA A 120 -19.72 -11.95 0.55
CA ALA A 120 -18.93 -12.95 -0.17
C ALA A 120 -17.64 -12.38 -0.79
N THR A 121 -16.85 -11.61 -0.03
CA THR A 121 -15.68 -10.87 -0.51
C THR A 121 -14.68 -11.74 -1.28
N GLU A 122 -14.38 -12.94 -0.80
CA GLU A 122 -13.45 -13.87 -1.47
C GLU A 122 -13.99 -14.33 -2.83
N TYR A 123 -15.25 -14.72 -2.88
CA TYR A 123 -15.89 -15.14 -4.13
C TYR A 123 -15.93 -14.00 -5.16
N LEU A 124 -16.23 -12.78 -4.72
CA LEU A 124 -16.32 -11.60 -5.60
C LEU A 124 -14.93 -11.21 -6.12
N ASN A 125 -13.89 -11.28 -5.29
CA ASN A 125 -12.52 -11.04 -5.70
C ASN A 125 -12.04 -12.10 -6.72
N ASP A 126 -12.31 -13.39 -6.48
CA ASP A 126 -11.96 -14.47 -7.42
C ASP A 126 -12.72 -14.36 -8.75
N LEU A 127 -14.00 -13.95 -8.69
CA LEU A 127 -14.81 -13.74 -9.89
C LEU A 127 -14.23 -12.62 -10.78
N MET A 128 -13.84 -11.48 -10.19
CA MET A 128 -13.15 -10.40 -10.90
C MET A 128 -11.81 -10.86 -11.47
N TRP A 129 -11.04 -11.61 -10.69
CA TRP A 129 -9.75 -12.16 -11.13
C TRP A 129 -9.91 -13.07 -12.35
N ARG A 130 -10.87 -14.00 -12.34
CA ARG A 130 -11.13 -14.93 -13.47
C ARG A 130 -11.63 -14.19 -14.71
N ALA A 131 -12.44 -13.16 -14.54
CA ALA A 131 -13.03 -12.42 -15.65
C ALA A 131 -11.98 -11.76 -16.56
N ILE A 132 -10.81 -11.39 -16.01
CA ILE A 132 -9.78 -10.65 -16.74
C ILE A 132 -8.62 -11.52 -17.26
N GLN A 133 -8.62 -12.83 -17.04
CA GLN A 133 -7.47 -13.69 -17.36
C GLN A 133 -7.03 -13.61 -18.84
N ARG A 134 -7.95 -13.33 -19.76
CA ARG A 134 -7.61 -13.10 -21.18
C ARG A 134 -6.86 -11.79 -21.42
N LEU A 135 -6.99 -10.82 -20.53
CA LEU A 135 -6.34 -9.51 -20.61
C LEU A 135 -5.05 -9.45 -19.79
N GLY A 136 -4.81 -10.46 -18.96
CA GLY A 136 -3.70 -10.52 -18.02
C GLY A 136 -4.09 -9.98 -16.61
N ASP A 137 -3.48 -10.57 -15.58
CA ASP A 137 -3.68 -10.19 -14.18
C ASP A 137 -2.63 -9.15 -13.76
N ALA A 138 -2.57 -8.03 -14.46
CA ALA A 138 -1.64 -6.94 -14.18
C ALA A 138 -2.19 -5.58 -14.64
N GLY A 139 -1.59 -4.49 -14.18
CA GLY A 139 -1.91 -3.13 -14.59
C GLY A 139 -3.32 -2.71 -14.22
N HIS A 140 -3.94 -1.88 -15.07
CA HIS A 140 -5.21 -1.21 -14.77
C HIS A 140 -6.37 -2.12 -14.35
N ALA A 141 -6.41 -3.35 -14.83
CA ALA A 141 -7.47 -4.29 -14.46
C ALA A 141 -7.32 -4.77 -13.02
N THR A 142 -6.11 -5.10 -12.58
CA THR A 142 -5.85 -5.50 -11.20
C THR A 142 -5.96 -4.31 -10.24
N VAL A 143 -5.48 -3.14 -10.65
CA VAL A 143 -5.65 -1.89 -9.90
C VAL A 143 -7.14 -1.56 -9.69
N ALA A 144 -7.97 -1.67 -10.72
CA ALA A 144 -9.42 -1.47 -10.64
C ALA A 144 -10.09 -2.49 -9.69
N ARG A 145 -9.65 -3.76 -9.71
CA ARG A 145 -10.09 -4.80 -8.77
C ARG A 145 -9.80 -4.42 -7.33
N SER A 146 -8.64 -3.81 -7.06
CA SER A 146 -8.26 -3.37 -5.72
C SER A 146 -9.30 -2.41 -5.11
N ALA A 147 -9.74 -1.41 -5.87
CA ALA A 147 -10.70 -0.42 -5.38
C ALA A 147 -12.04 -1.05 -4.99
N ILE A 148 -12.55 -1.99 -5.79
CA ILE A 148 -13.80 -2.70 -5.49
C ILE A 148 -13.61 -3.61 -4.27
N ASP A 149 -12.53 -4.37 -4.21
CA ASP A 149 -12.25 -5.29 -3.09
C ASP A 149 -12.17 -4.52 -1.76
N LEU A 150 -11.44 -3.41 -1.73
CA LEU A 150 -11.34 -2.55 -0.56
C LEU A 150 -12.71 -1.97 -0.17
N ALA A 151 -13.54 -1.52 -1.14
CA ALA A 151 -14.89 -1.04 -0.87
C ALA A 151 -15.80 -2.16 -0.32
N MET A 152 -15.63 -3.39 -0.78
CA MET A 152 -16.38 -4.54 -0.27
C MET A 152 -15.96 -4.89 1.18
N TRP A 153 -14.67 -4.82 1.52
CA TRP A 153 -14.23 -5.02 2.88
C TRP A 153 -14.71 -3.91 3.83
N ASP A 154 -14.73 -2.65 3.37
CA ASP A 154 -15.30 -1.53 4.13
C ASP A 154 -16.81 -1.75 4.38
N LEU A 155 -17.56 -2.11 3.33
CA LEU A 155 -18.97 -2.45 3.43
C LEU A 155 -19.20 -3.61 4.40
N LYS A 156 -18.44 -4.70 4.26
CA LYS A 156 -18.54 -5.88 5.13
C LYS A 156 -18.30 -5.53 6.60
N GLY A 157 -17.28 -4.72 6.89
CA GLY A 157 -17.00 -4.27 8.24
C GLY A 157 -18.16 -3.43 8.82
N LYS A 158 -18.77 -2.55 8.02
CA LYS A 158 -19.92 -1.74 8.42
C LYS A 158 -21.17 -2.59 8.65
N LEU A 159 -21.46 -3.55 7.79
CA LEU A 159 -22.58 -4.48 7.94
C LEU A 159 -22.46 -5.37 9.18
N LEU A 160 -21.24 -5.74 9.54
CA LEU A 160 -20.95 -6.56 10.73
C LEU A 160 -20.62 -5.75 11.99
N GLU A 161 -20.60 -4.42 11.88
CA GLU A 161 -20.25 -3.48 12.97
C GLU A 161 -18.86 -3.76 13.56
N LEU A 162 -17.87 -4.17 12.72
CA LEU A 162 -16.50 -4.50 13.11
C LEU A 162 -15.47 -3.75 12.27
N PRO A 163 -14.33 -3.35 12.86
CA PRO A 163 -13.21 -2.86 12.10
C PRO A 163 -12.60 -3.98 11.25
N VAL A 164 -12.05 -3.62 10.08
CA VAL A 164 -11.53 -4.64 9.13
C VAL A 164 -10.38 -5.45 9.74
N TYR A 165 -9.50 -4.86 10.55
CA TYR A 165 -8.44 -5.65 11.19
C TYR A 165 -8.97 -6.79 12.08
N SER A 166 -10.13 -6.60 12.73
CA SER A 166 -10.78 -7.67 13.51
C SER A 166 -11.36 -8.76 12.62
N LEU A 167 -11.89 -8.41 11.45
CA LEU A 167 -12.35 -9.40 10.46
C LEU A 167 -11.20 -10.23 9.88
N LEU A 168 -9.97 -9.69 9.91
CA LEU A 168 -8.75 -10.40 9.50
C LEU A 168 -8.13 -11.25 10.63
N GLY A 169 -8.72 -11.23 11.84
CA GLY A 169 -8.23 -11.98 13.00
C GLY A 169 -7.27 -11.21 13.93
N GLY A 170 -7.08 -9.90 13.69
CA GLY A 170 -6.29 -9.03 14.58
C GLY A 170 -7.11 -8.48 15.77
N PRO A 171 -6.52 -7.56 16.58
CA PRO A 171 -5.17 -7.03 16.40
C PRO A 171 -4.09 -8.00 16.88
N CYS A 172 -2.91 -7.97 16.26
CA CYS A 172 -1.74 -8.74 16.71
C CYS A 172 -0.71 -7.88 17.47
N ARG A 173 -0.97 -6.59 17.64
CA ARG A 173 -0.13 -5.60 18.33
C ARG A 173 -0.96 -4.44 18.88
N ASP A 174 -0.40 -3.68 19.83
CA ASP A 174 -1.09 -2.51 20.44
C ASP A 174 -1.01 -1.26 19.53
N ALA A 175 0.04 -1.15 18.71
CA ALA A 175 0.24 -0.09 17.73
C ALA A 175 1.17 -0.57 16.60
N VAL A 176 1.03 0.02 15.44
CA VAL A 176 1.88 -0.24 14.27
C VAL A 176 3.09 0.69 14.32
N ASP A 177 4.30 0.12 14.29
CA ASP A 177 5.53 0.87 14.11
C ASP A 177 5.65 1.36 12.66
N LEU A 178 6.27 2.53 12.45
CA LEU A 178 6.35 3.14 11.13
C LEU A 178 7.80 3.47 10.74
N TYR A 179 8.07 3.39 9.44
CA TYR A 179 9.23 4.06 8.87
C TYR A 179 8.82 5.27 8.03
N ALA A 180 9.61 6.34 8.10
CA ALA A 180 9.36 7.54 7.31
C ALA A 180 10.00 7.42 5.93
N THR A 181 9.20 7.63 4.87
CA THR A 181 9.70 7.76 3.49
C THR A 181 9.85 9.23 3.14
N GLY A 182 11.07 9.64 2.80
CA GLY A 182 11.42 10.99 2.38
C GLY A 182 12.81 11.42 2.81
N ASP A 183 13.25 12.57 2.28
CA ASP A 183 14.60 13.08 2.52
C ASP A 183 14.65 14.14 3.64
N ASP A 184 13.52 14.52 4.25
CA ASP A 184 13.45 15.42 5.41
C ASP A 184 13.74 14.66 6.71
N LEU A 185 14.95 14.07 6.82
CA LEU A 185 15.32 13.17 7.91
C LEU A 185 15.32 13.85 9.29
N ASP A 186 15.73 15.12 9.36
CA ASP A 186 15.67 15.93 10.57
C ASP A 186 14.22 16.07 11.06
N TRP A 187 13.28 16.33 10.15
CA TRP A 187 11.86 16.42 10.48
C TRP A 187 11.27 15.08 10.90
N ALA A 188 11.65 13.99 10.21
CA ALA A 188 11.23 12.65 10.59
C ALA A 188 11.73 12.26 12.01
N LEU A 189 12.96 12.63 12.36
CA LEU A 189 13.52 12.44 13.72
C LEU A 189 12.74 13.23 14.77
N GLU A 190 12.40 14.51 14.50
CA GLU A 190 11.57 15.33 15.39
C GLU A 190 10.18 14.73 15.63
N LEU A 191 9.61 14.05 14.62
CA LEU A 191 8.35 13.33 14.70
C LEU A 191 8.44 11.96 15.39
N GLY A 192 9.64 11.57 15.86
CA GLY A 192 9.87 10.34 16.61
C GLY A 192 10.05 9.06 15.77
N PHE A 193 10.22 9.17 14.45
CA PHE A 193 10.54 8.01 13.63
C PHE A 193 11.94 7.48 13.93
N LYS A 194 12.11 6.16 13.79
CA LYS A 194 13.38 5.45 14.06
C LYS A 194 13.89 4.65 12.86
N ALA A 195 13.10 4.59 11.81
CA ALA A 195 13.40 3.93 10.56
C ALA A 195 13.09 4.87 9.39
N PHE A 196 13.94 4.89 8.36
CA PHE A 196 13.94 5.92 7.34
C PHE A 196 14.22 5.32 5.96
N LYS A 197 13.39 5.67 4.98
CA LYS A 197 13.59 5.32 3.58
C LYS A 197 13.84 6.58 2.76
N VAL A 198 15.05 6.69 2.20
CA VAL A 198 15.45 7.84 1.39
C VAL A 198 15.23 7.59 -0.10
N THR A 199 15.11 8.68 -0.85
CA THR A 199 14.90 8.63 -2.29
C THR A 199 16.20 8.41 -3.05
N ASN A 200 16.10 7.79 -4.23
CA ASN A 200 17.20 7.64 -5.17
C ASN A 200 17.25 8.81 -6.16
N PRO A 201 18.34 9.60 -6.20
CA PRO A 201 18.47 10.71 -7.12
C PRO A 201 19.12 10.34 -8.45
N VAL A 202 19.52 9.08 -8.68
CA VAL A 202 20.41 8.68 -9.78
C VAL A 202 19.81 7.58 -10.66
N HIS A 203 20.17 7.62 -11.94
CA HIS A 203 19.82 6.60 -12.93
C HIS A 203 21.09 5.85 -13.40
N TYR A 204 20.98 4.58 -13.76
CA TYR A 204 22.16 3.77 -14.19
C TYR A 204 22.95 4.38 -15.35
N ARG A 205 22.35 5.29 -16.14
CA ARG A 205 23.06 6.03 -17.21
C ARG A 205 24.13 7.00 -16.69
N GLU A 206 24.07 7.35 -15.45
CA GLU A 206 25.00 8.32 -14.85
C GLU A 206 26.34 7.70 -14.42
N SER A 207 26.46 6.39 -14.59
CA SER A 207 27.71 5.64 -14.36
C SER A 207 28.35 5.95 -12.99
N THR A 208 29.67 6.08 -12.93
CA THR A 208 30.45 6.31 -11.69
C THR A 208 30.09 7.63 -10.99
N GLU A 209 29.76 8.68 -11.74
CA GLU A 209 29.35 9.97 -11.14
C GLU A 209 28.06 9.83 -10.35
N GLY A 210 27.08 9.12 -10.90
CA GLY A 210 25.84 8.80 -10.18
C GLY A 210 26.10 7.99 -8.92
N LEU A 211 26.96 6.97 -8.99
CA LEU A 211 27.34 6.16 -7.81
C LEU A 211 27.97 7.02 -6.72
N ASN A 212 28.87 7.94 -7.05
CA ASN A 212 29.53 8.81 -6.07
C ASN A 212 28.48 9.72 -5.38
N ARG A 213 27.59 10.36 -6.16
CA ARG A 213 26.51 11.19 -5.59
C ARG A 213 25.57 10.41 -4.67
N LEU A 214 25.23 9.16 -5.04
CA LEU A 214 24.39 8.31 -4.21
C LEU A 214 25.08 7.94 -2.90
N GLU A 215 26.36 7.54 -2.96
CA GLU A 215 27.17 7.22 -1.79
C GLU A 215 27.29 8.41 -0.83
N GLU A 216 27.57 9.61 -1.33
CA GLU A 216 27.61 10.86 -0.55
C GLU A 216 26.26 11.13 0.14
N LYS A 217 25.15 10.96 -0.61
CA LYS A 217 23.81 11.13 -0.04
C LYS A 217 23.53 10.15 1.10
N LEU A 218 23.88 8.85 0.91
CA LEU A 218 23.62 7.82 1.93
C LEU A 218 24.56 7.97 3.13
N ALA A 219 25.79 8.44 2.94
CA ALA A 219 26.70 8.79 4.03
C ALA A 219 26.09 9.91 4.90
N ALA A 220 25.65 11.01 4.28
CA ALA A 220 25.00 12.10 4.98
C ALA A 220 23.69 11.68 5.67
N ALA A 221 22.91 10.81 5.03
CA ALA A 221 21.71 10.26 5.64
C ALA A 221 22.04 9.42 6.89
N ARG A 222 23.04 8.51 6.79
CA ARG A 222 23.50 7.69 7.91
C ARG A 222 24.04 8.52 9.07
N ASP A 223 24.80 9.58 8.76
CA ASP A 223 25.30 10.51 9.78
C ASP A 223 24.14 11.23 10.49
N THR A 224 23.11 11.59 9.75
CA THR A 224 21.92 12.28 10.30
C THR A 224 21.10 11.36 11.22
N VAL A 225 20.78 10.14 10.77
CA VAL A 225 19.91 9.24 11.53
C VAL A 225 20.64 8.42 12.61
N GLY A 226 21.98 8.42 12.56
CA GLY A 226 22.82 7.69 13.49
C GLY A 226 23.03 6.20 13.11
N PRO A 227 23.99 5.51 13.77
CA PRO A 227 24.46 4.18 13.35
C PRO A 227 23.43 3.05 13.56
N ASN A 228 22.46 3.24 14.46
CA ASN A 228 21.53 2.19 14.89
C ASN A 228 20.13 2.30 14.24
N ALA A 229 19.87 3.37 13.50
CA ALA A 229 18.59 3.52 12.81
C ALA A 229 18.49 2.61 11.59
N ASP A 230 17.31 2.08 11.34
CA ASP A 230 17.02 1.40 10.08
C ASP A 230 17.04 2.42 8.92
N LEU A 231 17.91 2.19 7.94
CA LEU A 231 18.02 3.04 6.75
C LEU A 231 17.80 2.21 5.49
N MET A 232 16.91 2.68 4.62
CA MET A 232 16.51 2.04 3.38
C MET A 232 16.68 3.00 2.20
N LEU A 233 16.86 2.44 1.02
CA LEU A 233 16.90 3.18 -0.25
C LEU A 233 15.85 2.63 -1.20
N ASN A 234 14.96 3.49 -1.73
CA ASN A 234 14.10 3.11 -2.86
C ASN A 234 14.74 3.58 -4.18
N ALA A 235 15.11 2.62 -5.02
CA ALA A 235 15.68 2.86 -6.34
C ALA A 235 14.64 3.20 -7.41
N VAL A 236 13.38 2.91 -7.16
CA VAL A 236 12.23 3.14 -8.05
C VAL A 236 12.54 2.66 -9.48
N MET A 237 12.99 1.41 -9.61
CA MET A 237 13.27 0.73 -10.90
C MET A 237 14.27 1.47 -11.81
N SER A 238 15.14 2.31 -11.25
CA SER A 238 16.07 3.16 -12.02
C SER A 238 17.40 2.49 -12.37
N TYR A 239 17.59 1.22 -11.99
CA TYR A 239 18.84 0.50 -12.23
C TYR A 239 18.65 -0.63 -13.25
N ASN A 240 19.75 -1.00 -13.90
CA ASN A 240 19.92 -2.30 -14.52
C ASN A 240 20.69 -3.22 -13.53
N LEU A 241 20.80 -4.50 -13.85
CA LEU A 241 21.44 -5.48 -12.99
C LEU A 241 22.87 -5.07 -12.56
N ASP A 242 23.71 -4.69 -13.52
CA ASP A 242 25.11 -4.34 -13.27
C ASP A 242 25.22 -3.12 -12.34
N TYR A 243 24.42 -2.09 -12.58
CA TYR A 243 24.41 -0.89 -11.73
C TYR A 243 23.84 -1.19 -10.32
N ALA A 244 22.83 -2.03 -10.22
CA ALA A 244 22.26 -2.46 -8.94
C ALA A 244 23.29 -3.19 -8.07
N VAL A 245 24.12 -4.05 -8.67
CA VAL A 245 25.24 -4.72 -7.97
C VAL A 245 26.26 -3.68 -7.48
N GLN A 246 26.66 -2.73 -8.34
CA GLN A 246 27.60 -1.66 -7.97
C GLN A 246 27.06 -0.78 -6.84
N VAL A 247 25.76 -0.42 -6.90
CA VAL A 247 25.09 0.32 -5.83
C VAL A 247 25.14 -0.48 -4.52
N ALA A 248 24.74 -1.75 -4.54
CA ALA A 248 24.74 -2.57 -3.35
C ALA A 248 26.16 -2.64 -2.70
N GLU A 249 27.22 -2.82 -3.51
CA GLU A 249 28.59 -2.83 -3.01
C GLU A 249 29.01 -1.49 -2.37
N ARG A 250 28.66 -0.36 -3.00
CA ARG A 250 28.93 0.99 -2.46
C ARG A 250 28.20 1.25 -1.15
N LEU A 251 26.97 0.71 -1.00
CA LEU A 251 26.14 0.92 0.17
C LEU A 251 26.44 -0.04 1.34
N ARG A 252 27.31 -1.04 1.13
CA ARG A 252 27.65 -2.02 2.16
C ARG A 252 28.09 -1.42 3.49
N PRO A 253 28.93 -0.35 3.54
CA PRO A 253 29.35 0.26 4.79
C PRO A 253 28.24 0.93 5.59
N PHE A 254 27.11 1.25 4.95
CA PHE A 254 26.01 1.96 5.59
C PHE A 254 24.99 1.04 6.27
N HIS A 255 25.16 -0.28 6.23
CA HIS A 255 24.28 -1.27 6.88
C HIS A 255 22.80 -1.02 6.56
N MET A 256 22.49 -1.04 5.25
CA MET A 256 21.12 -0.81 4.79
C MET A 256 20.18 -1.93 5.25
N ARG A 257 18.98 -1.57 5.71
CA ARG A 257 17.94 -2.54 6.02
C ARG A 257 17.44 -3.27 4.77
N TRP A 258 17.30 -2.54 3.66
CA TRP A 258 17.07 -3.10 2.32
C TRP A 258 17.36 -2.09 1.20
N LEU A 259 17.56 -2.62 0.02
CA LEU A 259 17.49 -1.91 -1.27
C LEU A 259 16.16 -2.25 -1.92
N GLU A 260 15.32 -1.23 -2.15
CA GLU A 260 13.97 -1.36 -2.67
C GLU A 260 13.93 -1.11 -4.16
N GLU A 261 13.16 -1.94 -4.88
CA GLU A 261 12.88 -1.83 -6.31
C GLU A 261 14.09 -1.49 -7.20
N PRO A 262 15.22 -2.20 -7.09
CA PRO A 262 16.37 -1.89 -7.92
C PRO A 262 16.09 -2.07 -9.42
N LEU A 263 15.25 -3.05 -9.78
CA LEU A 263 14.94 -3.46 -11.16
C LEU A 263 13.44 -3.35 -11.44
N ILE A 264 13.09 -3.32 -12.72
CA ILE A 264 11.67 -3.31 -13.13
C ILE A 264 10.96 -4.63 -12.75
N PRO A 265 9.64 -4.61 -12.47
CA PRO A 265 8.90 -5.80 -11.99
C PRO A 265 8.94 -6.98 -12.97
N GLY A 266 9.03 -6.72 -14.28
CA GLY A 266 9.08 -7.77 -15.30
C GLY A 266 10.41 -8.51 -15.41
N ASP A 267 11.48 -8.05 -14.74
CA ASP A 267 12.81 -8.64 -14.81
C ASP A 267 13.07 -9.65 -13.67
N LEU A 268 12.32 -10.75 -13.65
CA LEU A 268 12.48 -11.81 -12.64
C LEU A 268 13.91 -12.39 -12.66
N GLU A 269 14.46 -12.65 -13.84
CA GLU A 269 15.80 -13.21 -13.99
C GLU A 269 16.88 -12.25 -13.45
N GLY A 270 16.69 -10.95 -13.66
CA GLY A 270 17.53 -9.90 -13.08
C GLY A 270 17.47 -9.90 -11.56
N HIS A 271 16.29 -10.03 -10.94
CA HIS A 271 16.15 -10.13 -9.48
C HIS A 271 16.86 -11.38 -8.94
N ILE A 272 16.73 -12.52 -9.60
CA ILE A 272 17.44 -13.77 -9.24
C ILE A 272 18.96 -13.56 -9.32
N ALA A 273 19.44 -12.97 -10.41
CA ALA A 273 20.85 -12.71 -10.61
C ALA A 273 21.41 -11.71 -9.59
N LEU A 274 20.67 -10.64 -9.31
CA LEU A 274 21.04 -9.64 -8.29
C LEU A 274 21.17 -10.28 -6.92
N LYS A 275 20.21 -11.06 -6.48
CA LYS A 275 20.25 -11.72 -5.15
C LYS A 275 21.42 -12.69 -5.04
N LYS A 276 21.79 -13.37 -6.13
CA LYS A 276 22.98 -14.23 -6.17
C LYS A 276 24.30 -13.43 -6.08
N ALA A 277 24.34 -12.26 -6.74
CA ALA A 277 25.52 -11.40 -6.76
C ALA A 277 25.77 -10.72 -5.41
N VAL A 278 24.70 -10.29 -4.72
CA VAL A 278 24.78 -9.55 -3.44
C VAL A 278 23.91 -10.21 -2.36
N PRO A 279 24.18 -11.46 -1.95
CA PRO A 279 23.34 -12.22 -1.03
C PRO A 279 23.22 -11.59 0.36
N TRP A 280 24.13 -10.72 0.73
CA TRP A 280 24.18 -9.99 1.99
C TRP A 280 23.34 -8.71 2.00
N MET A 281 22.91 -8.20 0.83
CA MET A 281 22.02 -7.05 0.72
C MET A 281 20.57 -7.54 0.72
N PRO A 282 19.76 -7.17 1.72
CA PRO A 282 18.33 -7.45 1.66
C PRO A 282 17.67 -6.68 0.50
N ILE A 283 16.84 -7.35 -0.26
CA ILE A 283 16.09 -6.79 -1.39
C ILE A 283 14.60 -6.74 -1.03
N ALA A 284 14.00 -5.58 -1.19
CA ALA A 284 12.56 -5.39 -1.06
C ALA A 284 11.96 -5.00 -2.41
N THR A 285 10.80 -5.54 -2.74
CA THR A 285 10.05 -5.15 -3.95
C THR A 285 8.59 -5.57 -3.85
N GLY A 286 7.75 -5.00 -4.68
CA GLY A 286 6.38 -5.46 -4.77
C GLY A 286 5.34 -4.38 -5.02
N GLU A 287 5.63 -3.09 -4.86
CA GLU A 287 4.62 -2.05 -5.04
C GLU A 287 4.02 -2.08 -6.45
N ASP A 288 4.85 -2.28 -7.46
CA ASP A 288 4.46 -2.38 -8.87
C ASP A 288 4.23 -3.83 -9.37
N HIS A 289 4.24 -4.82 -8.46
CA HIS A 289 3.85 -6.19 -8.77
C HIS A 289 2.35 -6.40 -8.52
N HIS A 290 1.70 -7.10 -9.44
CA HIS A 290 0.25 -7.30 -9.40
C HIS A 290 -0.10 -8.77 -9.24
N GLY A 291 -1.00 -9.05 -8.27
CA GLY A 291 -1.56 -10.39 -8.06
C GLY A 291 -0.59 -11.41 -7.48
N ARG A 292 -1.16 -12.42 -6.82
CA ARG A 292 -0.43 -13.49 -6.09
C ARG A 292 0.56 -14.26 -6.95
N ILE A 293 0.36 -14.32 -8.27
CA ILE A 293 1.21 -15.12 -9.17
C ILE A 293 2.60 -14.50 -9.29
N ALA A 294 2.68 -13.17 -9.44
CA ALA A 294 3.95 -12.45 -9.50
C ALA A 294 4.74 -12.61 -8.18
N PHE A 295 4.05 -12.42 -7.04
CA PHE A 295 4.69 -12.59 -5.73
C PHE A 295 5.14 -14.04 -5.46
N ARG A 296 4.35 -15.04 -5.88
CA ARG A 296 4.77 -16.44 -5.80
C ARG A 296 6.10 -16.67 -6.54
N GLN A 297 6.26 -16.10 -7.74
CA GLN A 297 7.51 -16.22 -8.49
C GLN A 297 8.71 -15.62 -7.75
N LEU A 298 8.54 -14.46 -7.10
CA LEU A 298 9.60 -13.86 -6.28
C LEU A 298 9.98 -14.77 -5.10
N VAL A 299 9.00 -15.31 -4.40
CA VAL A 299 9.18 -16.18 -3.23
C VAL A 299 9.82 -17.51 -3.61
N GLU A 300 9.29 -18.21 -4.62
CA GLU A 300 9.80 -19.51 -5.09
C GLU A 300 11.27 -19.43 -5.53
N ASN A 301 11.67 -18.33 -6.15
CA ASN A 301 13.04 -18.07 -6.60
C ASN A 301 13.94 -17.47 -5.52
N ARG A 302 13.43 -17.18 -4.33
CA ARG A 302 14.17 -16.58 -3.20
C ARG A 302 14.98 -15.36 -3.60
N CYS A 303 14.42 -14.51 -4.44
CA CYS A 303 15.11 -13.34 -4.98
C CYS A 303 14.77 -12.03 -4.26
N VAL A 304 13.95 -12.09 -3.21
CA VAL A 304 13.58 -10.98 -2.34
C VAL A 304 13.59 -11.39 -0.87
N ASP A 305 13.69 -10.42 0.03
CA ASP A 305 13.67 -10.60 1.49
C ASP A 305 12.44 -9.96 2.14
N VAL A 306 11.85 -8.93 1.48
CA VAL A 306 10.64 -8.25 1.93
C VAL A 306 9.68 -8.09 0.75
N LEU A 307 8.43 -8.48 0.95
CA LEU A 307 7.34 -8.25 -0.01
C LEU A 307 6.64 -6.94 0.30
N GLN A 308 6.41 -6.10 -0.72
CA GLN A 308 5.82 -4.78 -0.55
C GLN A 308 4.58 -4.53 -1.43
N PRO A 309 3.52 -5.36 -1.31
CA PRO A 309 2.32 -5.13 -2.10
C PRO A 309 1.68 -3.79 -1.74
N ASP A 310 1.21 -3.05 -2.73
CA ASP A 310 0.30 -1.94 -2.51
C ASP A 310 -1.15 -2.45 -2.53
N LEU A 311 -1.88 -2.25 -1.44
CA LEU A 311 -3.26 -2.74 -1.31
C LEU A 311 -4.22 -2.09 -2.32
N THR A 312 -3.87 -0.91 -2.83
CA THR A 312 -4.66 -0.20 -3.82
C THR A 312 -4.31 -0.59 -5.26
N TRP A 313 -3.24 -1.42 -5.45
CA TRP A 313 -2.77 -1.83 -6.79
C TRP A 313 -2.70 -3.34 -6.99
N CYS A 314 -2.35 -4.10 -5.96
CA CYS A 314 -2.06 -5.55 -6.09
C CYS A 314 -3.28 -6.45 -6.31
N GLY A 315 -4.50 -5.92 -6.21
CA GLY A 315 -5.76 -6.69 -6.30
C GLY A 315 -6.63 -6.59 -5.05
N GLY A 316 -6.32 -5.65 -4.15
CA GLY A 316 -7.06 -5.37 -2.92
C GLY A 316 -6.59 -6.15 -1.70
N LEU A 317 -7.33 -6.03 -0.61
CA LEU A 317 -7.02 -6.67 0.67
C LEU A 317 -7.08 -8.21 0.57
N SER A 318 -8.07 -8.75 -0.14
CA SER A 318 -8.20 -10.20 -0.34
C SER A 318 -6.98 -10.80 -1.06
N GLU A 319 -6.42 -10.07 -2.02
CA GLU A 319 -5.21 -10.48 -2.73
C GLU A 319 -3.96 -10.29 -1.87
N ALA A 320 -3.85 -9.15 -1.18
CA ALA A 320 -2.75 -8.85 -0.26
C ALA A 320 -2.63 -9.89 0.86
N PHE A 321 -3.76 -10.40 1.37
CA PHE A 321 -3.78 -11.49 2.36
C PHE A 321 -3.21 -12.80 1.79
N LYS A 322 -3.50 -13.13 0.53
CA LYS A 322 -2.92 -14.31 -0.15
C LYS A 322 -1.42 -14.14 -0.38
N ILE A 323 -0.99 -12.93 -0.78
CA ILE A 323 0.43 -12.58 -0.93
C ILE A 323 1.14 -12.71 0.42
N TYR A 324 0.56 -12.18 1.49
CA TYR A 324 1.05 -12.32 2.86
C TYR A 324 1.24 -13.78 3.23
N THR A 325 0.23 -14.64 3.02
CA THR A 325 0.29 -16.06 3.37
C THR A 325 1.41 -16.80 2.63
N ILE A 326 1.64 -16.48 1.35
CA ILE A 326 2.75 -17.05 0.57
C ILE A 326 4.09 -16.60 1.15
N GLY A 327 4.24 -15.32 1.50
CA GLY A 327 5.45 -14.76 2.11
C GLY A 327 5.73 -15.35 3.49
N GLU A 328 4.72 -15.37 4.38
CA GLU A 328 4.82 -15.92 5.74
C GLU A 328 5.28 -17.39 5.72
N ALA A 329 4.68 -18.21 4.86
CA ALA A 329 5.07 -19.63 4.71
C ALA A 329 6.53 -19.80 4.25
N ALA A 330 7.12 -18.80 3.61
CA ALA A 330 8.52 -18.77 3.20
C ALA A 330 9.46 -18.06 4.21
N GLY A 331 8.92 -17.55 5.32
CA GLY A 331 9.66 -16.80 6.34
C GLY A 331 9.98 -15.35 5.93
N LEU A 332 9.21 -14.76 5.02
CA LEU A 332 9.39 -13.40 4.55
C LEU A 332 8.42 -12.43 5.22
N GLN A 333 8.89 -11.21 5.47
CA GLN A 333 8.03 -10.12 5.90
C GLN A 333 7.23 -9.54 4.73
N THR A 334 6.00 -9.10 5.02
CA THR A 334 5.15 -8.38 4.05
C THR A 334 4.83 -7.00 4.62
N ILE A 335 5.51 -5.98 4.09
CA ILE A 335 5.39 -4.59 4.53
C ILE A 335 4.77 -3.79 3.38
N SER A 336 3.47 -3.48 3.47
CA SER A 336 2.76 -2.85 2.36
C SER A 336 3.29 -1.46 2.02
N HIS A 337 3.45 -1.18 0.71
CA HIS A 337 3.73 0.15 0.19
C HIS A 337 2.65 1.14 0.65
N GLY A 338 3.07 2.33 1.12
CA GLY A 338 2.16 3.37 1.59
C GLY A 338 1.22 2.96 2.74
N GLY A 339 1.49 1.84 3.41
CA GLY A 339 0.58 1.21 4.37
C GLY A 339 0.21 2.08 5.56
N GLY A 340 1.09 2.97 6.01
CA GLY A 340 0.82 3.92 7.08
C GLY A 340 0.01 5.15 6.65
N ASN A 341 -0.12 5.41 5.34
CA ASN A 341 -0.82 6.57 4.81
C ASN A 341 -2.29 6.32 4.49
N THR A 342 -2.72 5.07 4.43
CA THR A 342 -4.10 4.68 4.11
C THR A 342 -4.71 3.87 5.24
N ALA A 343 -6.00 4.03 5.49
CA ALA A 343 -6.71 3.18 6.44
C ALA A 343 -6.60 1.69 6.04
N PHE A 344 -6.54 1.40 4.75
CA PHE A 344 -6.41 0.03 4.23
C PHE A 344 -5.13 -0.66 4.73
N GLY A 345 -3.97 -0.01 4.54
CA GLY A 345 -2.67 -0.53 4.97
C GLY A 345 -2.50 -0.51 6.50
N GLN A 346 -3.08 0.49 7.19
CA GLN A 346 -3.08 0.56 8.66
C GLN A 346 -3.79 -0.66 9.27
N HIS A 347 -4.98 -1.02 8.77
CA HIS A 347 -5.72 -2.20 9.22
C HIS A 347 -5.00 -3.50 8.85
N PHE A 348 -4.38 -3.59 7.68
CA PHE A 348 -3.58 -4.74 7.29
C PHE A 348 -2.40 -4.95 8.25
N ALA A 349 -1.58 -3.91 8.48
CA ALA A 349 -0.43 -3.99 9.36
C ALA A 349 -0.81 -4.28 10.83
N MET A 350 -1.99 -3.83 11.29
CA MET A 350 -2.51 -4.11 12.63
C MET A 350 -2.90 -5.57 12.82
N ALA A 351 -3.31 -6.24 11.74
CA ALA A 351 -3.79 -7.63 11.78
C ALA A 351 -2.69 -8.66 11.47
N MET A 352 -1.67 -8.33 10.65
CA MET A 352 -0.72 -9.31 10.11
C MET A 352 0.56 -9.41 10.94
N PRO A 353 0.86 -10.55 11.62
CA PRO A 353 2.06 -10.71 12.46
C PRO A 353 3.38 -10.42 11.73
N GLU A 354 3.58 -10.95 10.51
CA GLU A 354 4.79 -10.73 9.69
C GLU A 354 4.74 -9.43 8.88
N SER A 355 3.94 -8.43 9.34
CA SER A 355 3.96 -7.04 8.90
C SER A 355 4.38 -6.14 10.07
N PRO A 356 5.66 -6.19 10.50
CA PRO A 356 6.11 -5.60 11.77
C PRO A 356 6.07 -4.08 11.80
N MET A 357 6.02 -3.44 10.63
CA MET A 357 5.96 -1.99 10.45
C MET A 357 5.17 -1.64 9.19
N ALA A 358 4.83 -0.37 9.04
CA ALA A 358 4.22 0.15 7.82
C ALA A 358 4.97 1.37 7.30
N GLU A 359 4.90 1.59 5.99
CA GLU A 359 5.46 2.76 5.35
C GLU A 359 4.63 4.00 5.62
N PHE A 360 5.27 5.08 6.01
CA PHE A 360 4.66 6.39 6.10
C PHE A 360 5.38 7.40 5.20
N TRP A 361 4.77 7.71 4.07
CA TRP A 361 5.20 8.81 3.21
C TRP A 361 5.06 10.13 3.97
N LEU A 362 6.20 10.78 4.26
CA LEU A 362 6.26 12.02 4.99
C LEU A 362 5.94 13.19 4.05
N GLY A 363 4.67 13.53 3.94
CA GLY A 363 4.16 14.57 3.04
C GLY A 363 3.94 15.93 3.69
N SER A 364 4.13 16.07 5.03
CA SER A 364 4.05 17.39 5.70
C SER A 364 5.31 18.19 5.45
N ASP A 365 5.14 19.51 5.25
CA ASP A 365 6.28 20.43 5.22
C ASP A 365 6.95 20.48 6.61
N PRO A 366 8.30 20.52 6.70
CA PRO A 366 9.01 20.57 7.98
C PRO A 366 8.54 21.69 8.90
N GLY A 367 8.20 21.31 10.14
CA GLY A 367 7.61 22.19 11.15
C GLY A 367 6.09 22.23 11.17
N VAL A 368 5.41 21.61 10.19
CA VAL A 368 3.93 21.49 10.19
C VAL A 368 3.54 20.16 10.85
N PRO A 369 2.83 20.18 11.99
CA PRO A 369 2.39 18.97 12.67
C PRO A 369 1.60 18.03 11.74
N LEU A 370 1.75 16.72 11.93
CA LEU A 370 1.08 15.73 11.07
C LEU A 370 -0.45 15.82 11.15
N GLU A 371 -1.00 16.30 12.26
CA GLU A 371 -2.44 16.53 12.45
C GLU A 371 -2.98 17.66 11.58
N GLU A 372 -2.10 18.57 11.14
CA GLU A 372 -2.43 19.67 10.23
C GLU A 372 -2.17 19.32 8.76
N ALA A 373 -1.46 18.25 8.48
CA ALA A 373 -1.23 17.77 7.12
C ALA A 373 -2.54 17.21 6.53
N GLY A 374 -2.79 17.54 5.26
CA GLY A 374 -3.99 17.07 4.57
C GLY A 374 -4.04 15.54 4.48
N ARG A 375 -5.10 14.94 4.99
CA ARG A 375 -5.37 13.49 4.92
C ARG A 375 -6.87 13.21 4.93
N LEU A 376 -7.25 11.99 4.62
CA LEU A 376 -8.63 11.54 4.70
C LEU A 376 -9.08 11.48 6.16
N PRO A 377 -10.26 12.01 6.49
CA PRO A 377 -10.87 11.80 7.81
C PRO A 377 -11.03 10.32 8.13
N GLY A 378 -10.73 9.94 9.38
CA GLY A 378 -10.73 8.55 9.85
C GLY A 378 -9.38 7.83 9.68
N VAL A 379 -8.45 8.33 8.86
CA VAL A 379 -7.09 7.79 8.76
C VAL A 379 -6.26 8.22 9.95
N ALA A 380 -5.68 7.25 10.67
CA ALA A 380 -4.90 7.52 11.86
C ALA A 380 -3.65 8.35 11.57
N VAL A 381 -3.34 9.24 12.54
CA VAL A 381 -2.16 10.11 12.50
C VAL A 381 -1.03 9.48 13.29
N PRO A 382 0.18 9.36 12.74
CA PRO A 382 1.35 8.91 13.49
C PRO A 382 1.66 9.82 14.69
N LYS A 383 2.03 9.20 15.79
CA LYS A 383 2.57 9.85 16.97
C LYS A 383 3.80 9.07 17.43
N ASP A 384 4.92 9.76 17.62
CA ASP A 384 6.19 9.16 18.02
C ASP A 384 6.60 7.96 17.15
N GLY A 385 6.41 8.09 15.82
CA GLY A 385 6.73 7.04 14.84
C GLY A 385 5.82 5.82 14.87
N ARG A 386 4.64 5.88 15.52
CA ARG A 386 3.66 4.79 15.66
C ARG A 386 2.25 5.28 15.37
N LEU A 387 1.34 4.36 15.03
CA LEU A 387 -0.09 4.65 14.93
C LEU A 387 -0.96 3.48 15.42
N VAL A 388 -2.21 3.82 15.76
CA VAL A 388 -3.28 2.86 16.02
C VAL A 388 -4.41 3.18 15.05
N PRO A 389 -4.83 2.24 14.18
CA PRO A 389 -5.93 2.47 13.25
C PRO A 389 -7.26 2.68 14.00
N SER A 390 -8.26 3.22 13.30
CA SER A 390 -9.59 3.44 13.86
C SER A 390 -10.27 2.12 14.22
N ASP A 391 -10.96 2.08 15.36
CA ASP A 391 -11.82 0.96 15.80
C ASP A 391 -13.24 1.03 15.21
N ALA A 392 -13.55 2.08 14.45
CA ALA A 392 -14.87 2.22 13.84
C ALA A 392 -15.10 1.14 12.76
N PRO A 393 -16.38 0.76 12.51
CA PRO A 393 -16.73 -0.25 11.53
C PRO A 393 -16.14 0.02 10.13
N GLY A 394 -15.77 -1.04 9.43
CA GLY A 394 -15.08 -0.96 8.15
C GLY A 394 -13.62 -0.56 8.33
N PHE A 395 -13.12 0.31 7.47
CA PHE A 395 -11.80 0.92 7.60
C PHE A 395 -11.81 2.19 8.47
N GLY A 396 -12.93 2.53 9.10
CA GLY A 396 -13.05 3.71 9.94
C GLY A 396 -12.97 5.03 9.18
N LEU A 397 -13.23 5.04 7.88
CA LEU A 397 -13.26 6.27 7.07
C LEU A 397 -14.46 7.14 7.44
N GLU A 398 -14.20 8.38 7.85
CA GLU A 398 -15.22 9.37 8.28
C GLU A 398 -15.56 10.30 7.12
N ILE A 399 -16.10 9.74 6.03
CA ILE A 399 -16.48 10.48 4.81
C ILE A 399 -18.00 10.63 4.75
N PRO A 400 -18.55 11.84 4.93
CA PRO A 400 -19.97 12.08 4.80
C PRO A 400 -20.47 11.86 3.35
N GLN A 401 -21.71 11.40 3.20
CA GLN A 401 -22.27 11.12 1.88
C GLN A 401 -22.31 12.37 0.97
N GLU A 402 -22.47 13.55 1.54
CA GLU A 402 -22.49 14.82 0.80
C GLU A 402 -21.14 15.20 0.18
N TRP A 403 -20.03 14.56 0.57
CA TRP A 403 -18.71 14.75 -0.06
C TRP A 403 -18.47 13.78 -1.24
N ILE A 404 -19.38 12.83 -1.46
CA ILE A 404 -19.26 11.81 -2.51
C ILE A 404 -20.06 12.26 -3.74
N ARG A 405 -19.37 12.44 -4.88
CA ARG A 405 -19.94 12.86 -6.17
C ARG A 405 -19.78 11.81 -7.24
#